data_b9fa9925657c4efa8178740dc30baa2d
#
_entry.id   b9fa9925657c4efa8178740dc30baa2d
#
_cell.length_a   1.000
_cell.length_b   1.000
_cell.length_c   1.000
_cell.angle_alpha   90.00
_cell.angle_beta   90.00
_cell.angle_gamma   90.00
#
_symmetry.space_group_name_H-M   'P 1'
#
loop_
_entity.id
_entity.type
_entity.pdbx_description
1 polymer ?
#
loop_
_entity_poly.entity_id
_entity_poly.type
_entity_poly.pdbx_seq_one_letter_code
_entity_poly.pdbx_strand_id
1 'polypeptide(L)'
;MRPSPPDGCWMSATHKTVRYRVCQPTERQALAHWCISIPVAALLPVAAALAQSDTAARTVAIQPSASITQTFSDNINLAPVGGQSGSITQMSAGVSLRARSGLVQGYLDYSLAQFLYAGGGQNTLQNTLNAKLDTDLIDGRAKLGVTSSIAQSAVSAFAAQPGQSGGRQSNSTEVRNLRLNPSFRGPIGAGLRYSSEWSYAVSDAKNTSVGDGSTASAAVHIEPATLAYLGWSLDMSHTRSAFKLGRNTTDDRLFGGASWRMDDLDLQLQASGGIEATDISSLRRETFRTWGLGATWTPSPRTKLAAQYDHRFYGASHSLTFEHRTALTTWRLTDSRSVSTAGNEAGLGGRGTAFDLFYPQLGADLLDLEARRAYVIGILKGLGISDPFLPVGFLRSSATLQNTQEASVAWRDVRSAAVLSYTRTTTQRLDTVAGLVGDLANSSSVRLRGVSLNLSHRLTPLSNVNLLLSEQRGQGVLASQSSQQRLISAQYTVRPTELSTLSAGLRRSRYATFLQSYGESAIFATYGIRF
;
A
#
# COMPACT_ATOMS: atom_id res chain seq x y z
N MET A 1 4.76 60.34 -42.44
CA MET A 1 5.59 59.15 -42.19
C MET A 1 4.95 58.30 -41.13
N ARG A 2 4.31 57.20 -41.49
CA ARG A 2 3.76 56.19 -40.59
C ARG A 2 4.69 54.98 -40.63
N PRO A 3 5.03 54.36 -39.54
CA PRO A 3 5.75 53.08 -39.56
C PRO A 3 4.77 51.93 -39.80
N SER A 4 5.19 51.00 -40.64
CA SER A 4 4.54 49.76 -41.04
C SER A 4 4.50 48.74 -39.90
N PRO A 5 3.45 47.87 -39.80
CA PRO A 5 3.40 46.77 -38.86
C PRO A 5 4.16 45.54 -39.40
N PRO A 6 4.68 44.66 -38.53
CA PRO A 6 5.32 43.42 -38.94
C PRO A 6 4.30 42.34 -39.33
N ASP A 7 4.74 41.52 -40.25
CA ASP A 7 4.04 40.48 -40.99
C ASP A 7 3.46 39.31 -40.13
N GLY A 8 2.29 38.83 -40.58
CA GLY A 8 1.96 37.44 -40.48
C GLY A 8 0.64 37.03 -39.81
N CYS A 9 -0.51 37.61 -40.24
CA CYS A 9 -1.80 36.93 -40.09
C CYS A 9 -2.75 37.31 -41.22
N TRP A 10 -2.95 36.41 -42.18
CA TRP A 10 -4.01 36.54 -43.18
C TRP A 10 -5.33 36.06 -42.64
N MET A 11 -6.32 36.94 -42.59
CA MET A 11 -7.72 36.60 -42.37
C MET A 11 -8.37 36.22 -43.69
N SER A 12 -8.92 35.02 -43.79
CA SER A 12 -9.92 34.68 -44.80
C SER A 12 -11.27 34.50 -44.11
N ALA A 13 -12.19 35.37 -44.40
CA ALA A 13 -13.57 35.30 -43.89
C ALA A 13 -14.47 34.60 -44.91
N THR A 14 -14.99 33.44 -44.58
CA THR A 14 -16.24 32.92 -45.13
C THR A 14 -17.01 32.09 -44.10
N HIS A 15 -18.18 32.55 -43.76
CA HIS A 15 -19.34 31.93 -43.11
C HIS A 15 -19.17 31.06 -41.84
N LYS A 16 -19.62 31.67 -40.73
CA LYS A 16 -20.36 31.06 -39.59
C LYS A 16 -19.72 29.80 -38.95
N THR A 17 -18.70 30.00 -38.14
CA THR A 17 -18.59 29.39 -36.78
C THR A 17 -17.30 29.93 -36.15
N VAL A 18 -17.40 30.65 -35.06
CA VAL A 18 -16.27 31.12 -34.25
C VAL A 18 -15.70 29.94 -33.49
N ARG A 19 -14.51 29.47 -33.91
CA ARG A 19 -13.69 28.53 -33.10
C ARG A 19 -12.59 29.33 -32.41
N TYR A 20 -12.68 29.39 -31.09
CA TYR A 20 -11.58 29.85 -30.26
C TYR A 20 -10.43 28.84 -30.34
N ARG A 21 -9.29 29.22 -30.88
CA ARG A 21 -8.03 28.48 -30.68
C ARG A 21 -7.42 28.94 -29.37
N VAL A 22 -7.40 28.03 -28.38
CA VAL A 22 -6.60 28.17 -27.18
C VAL A 22 -5.14 27.92 -27.59
N CYS A 23 -4.27 28.93 -27.46
CA CYS A 23 -2.83 28.75 -27.56
C CYS A 23 -2.37 27.88 -26.39
N GLN A 24 -1.84 26.69 -26.68
CA GLN A 24 -1.16 25.86 -25.68
C GLN A 24 0.25 26.43 -25.46
N PRO A 25 0.70 26.58 -24.20
CA PRO A 25 2.11 26.81 -23.93
C PRO A 25 2.84 25.48 -24.09
N THR A 26 3.61 25.37 -25.15
CA THR A 26 4.66 24.36 -25.33
C THR A 26 5.84 24.66 -24.41
N GLU A 27 6.46 23.59 -23.88
CA GLU A 27 7.70 23.55 -23.14
C GLU A 27 7.58 23.65 -21.60
N ARG A 28 7.25 22.51 -20.98
CA ARG A 28 7.80 22.02 -19.68
C ARG A 28 7.35 20.62 -19.30
N GLN A 29 6.81 19.81 -20.20
CA GLN A 29 6.35 18.44 -19.89
C GLN A 29 7.32 17.32 -20.33
N ALA A 30 8.45 17.62 -20.92
CA ALA A 30 9.37 16.61 -21.45
C ALA A 30 10.27 15.92 -20.40
N LEU A 31 10.32 16.41 -19.14
CA LEU A 31 11.21 15.85 -18.11
C LEU A 31 10.54 14.81 -17.20
N ALA A 32 9.20 14.68 -17.22
CA ALA A 32 8.50 13.74 -16.33
C ALA A 32 8.37 12.32 -16.89
N HIS A 33 8.49 12.11 -18.20
CA HIS A 33 8.32 10.79 -18.80
C HIS A 33 9.59 9.93 -18.87
N TRP A 34 10.75 10.47 -18.52
CA TRP A 34 12.03 9.75 -18.57
C TRP A 34 12.40 9.02 -17.27
N CYS A 35 11.73 9.30 -16.15
CA CYS A 35 12.11 8.73 -14.85
C CYS A 35 11.48 7.37 -14.50
N ILE A 36 10.53 6.86 -15.29
CA ILE A 36 9.80 5.62 -14.92
C ILE A 36 10.26 4.37 -15.68
N SER A 37 11.06 4.54 -16.72
CA SER A 37 11.75 3.44 -17.37
C SER A 37 13.19 3.28 -16.88
N ILE A 38 13.39 3.27 -15.55
CA ILE A 38 14.66 2.79 -15.00
C ILE A 38 14.64 1.27 -15.23
N PRO A 39 15.45 0.76 -16.18
CA PRO A 39 15.57 -0.67 -16.32
C PRO A 39 16.14 -1.22 -15.01
N VAL A 40 15.66 -2.38 -14.58
CA VAL A 40 16.22 -3.16 -13.46
C VAL A 40 17.74 -3.28 -13.57
N ALA A 41 18.31 -3.13 -14.77
CA ALA A 41 19.73 -3.02 -15.05
C ALA A 41 20.46 -1.83 -14.40
N ALA A 42 19.77 -0.75 -14.00
CA ALA A 42 20.41 0.39 -13.34
C ALA A 42 20.69 0.15 -11.84
N LEU A 43 20.11 -0.88 -11.24
CA LEU A 43 20.42 -1.30 -9.86
C LEU A 43 21.63 -2.25 -9.79
N LEU A 44 22.07 -2.83 -10.91
CA LEU A 44 23.23 -3.72 -10.96
C LEU A 44 24.59 -3.03 -10.69
N PRO A 45 24.86 -1.77 -11.12
CA PRO A 45 26.15 -1.14 -10.80
C PRO A 45 26.30 -0.72 -9.34
N VAL A 46 25.18 -0.50 -8.62
CA VAL A 46 25.24 -0.23 -7.16
C VAL A 46 25.69 -1.48 -6.40
N ALA A 47 25.30 -2.68 -6.82
CA ALA A 47 25.77 -3.93 -6.24
C ALA A 47 27.27 -4.19 -6.52
N ALA A 48 27.79 -3.72 -7.65
CA ALA A 48 29.21 -3.85 -8.01
C ALA A 48 30.12 -2.84 -7.29
N ALA A 49 29.64 -1.61 -7.04
CA ALA A 49 30.37 -0.57 -6.31
C ALA A 49 30.50 -0.87 -4.80
N LEU A 50 29.63 -1.71 -4.24
CA LEU A 50 29.67 -2.15 -2.84
C LEU A 50 30.69 -3.27 -2.58
N ALA A 51 31.46 -3.69 -3.58
CA ALA A 51 32.40 -4.80 -3.46
C ALA A 51 33.75 -4.46 -2.75
N GLN A 52 33.98 -3.22 -2.34
CA GLN A 52 35.29 -2.79 -1.84
C GLN A 52 35.22 -2.07 -0.48
N SER A 53 34.91 -2.71 0.60
CA SER A 53 35.46 -2.50 1.95
C SER A 53 34.61 -3.17 3.04
N ASP A 54 35.28 -3.69 4.01
CA ASP A 54 34.88 -4.23 5.31
C ASP A 54 34.47 -5.70 5.45
N THR A 55 35.16 -6.32 6.40
CA THR A 55 35.15 -7.71 6.85
C THR A 55 33.87 -8.17 7.58
N ALA A 56 32.79 -7.40 7.56
CA ALA A 56 31.48 -7.87 8.01
C ALA A 56 30.90 -8.82 6.95
N ALA A 57 30.45 -9.99 7.36
CA ALA A 57 29.90 -11.02 6.47
C ALA A 57 28.82 -10.44 5.56
N ARG A 58 29.17 -10.20 4.30
CA ARG A 58 28.26 -9.75 3.26
C ARG A 58 27.52 -10.95 2.73
N THR A 59 26.20 -10.93 2.83
CA THR A 59 25.39 -11.97 2.22
C THR A 59 24.52 -11.34 1.15
N VAL A 60 24.70 -11.80 -0.08
CA VAL A 60 23.76 -11.56 -1.19
C VAL A 60 23.22 -12.91 -1.61
N ALA A 61 21.93 -13.12 -1.41
CA ALA A 61 21.26 -14.34 -1.85
C ALA A 61 20.34 -14.00 -3.02
N ILE A 62 20.49 -14.73 -4.11
CA ILE A 62 19.62 -14.64 -5.30
C ILE A 62 18.94 -15.99 -5.46
N GLN A 63 17.63 -16.01 -5.48
CA GLN A 63 16.83 -17.22 -5.60
C GLN A 63 15.84 -17.07 -6.76
N PRO A 64 16.14 -17.63 -7.94
CA PRO A 64 15.18 -17.72 -9.02
C PRO A 64 14.06 -18.71 -8.68
N SER A 65 12.89 -18.52 -9.29
CA SER A 65 11.74 -19.41 -9.12
C SER A 65 10.90 -19.48 -10.39
N ALA A 66 10.28 -20.63 -10.61
CA ALA A 66 9.31 -20.79 -11.67
C ALA A 66 8.09 -21.55 -11.12
N SER A 67 6.91 -21.27 -11.65
CA SER A 67 5.71 -22.03 -11.31
C SER A 67 4.74 -22.10 -12.47
N ILE A 68 3.97 -23.19 -12.50
CA ILE A 68 2.84 -23.37 -13.38
C ILE A 68 1.60 -23.68 -12.54
N THR A 69 0.51 -22.97 -12.83
CA THR A 69 -0.79 -23.21 -12.21
C THR A 69 -1.81 -23.49 -13.30
N GLN A 70 -2.49 -24.61 -13.16
CA GLN A 70 -3.64 -24.96 -14.00
C GLN A 70 -4.91 -24.78 -13.18
N THR A 71 -5.84 -23.99 -13.69
CA THR A 71 -7.15 -23.73 -13.07
C THR A 71 -8.26 -24.14 -14.04
N PHE A 72 -9.21 -24.91 -13.56
CA PHE A 72 -10.47 -25.22 -14.26
C PHE A 72 -11.58 -24.47 -13.54
N SER A 73 -12.32 -23.64 -14.27
CA SER A 73 -13.38 -22.78 -13.74
C SER A 73 -14.67 -23.01 -14.52
N ASP A 74 -15.80 -22.97 -13.81
CA ASP A 74 -17.14 -23.02 -14.41
C ASP A 74 -17.55 -21.66 -15.03
N ASN A 75 -16.80 -20.58 -14.73
CA ASN A 75 -17.10 -19.22 -15.22
C ASN A 75 -15.81 -18.39 -15.39
N ILE A 76 -15.01 -18.69 -16.42
CA ILE A 76 -13.73 -17.99 -16.68
C ILE A 76 -13.88 -16.51 -17.03
N ASN A 77 -15.04 -16.12 -17.56
CA ASN A 77 -15.32 -14.75 -17.97
C ASN A 77 -15.98 -13.92 -16.84
N LEU A 78 -16.29 -14.53 -15.69
CA LEU A 78 -17.00 -13.93 -14.57
C LEU A 78 -18.32 -13.26 -15.04
N ALA A 79 -19.03 -13.93 -15.94
CA ALA A 79 -20.27 -13.44 -16.53
C ALA A 79 -21.45 -13.65 -15.57
N PRO A 80 -22.40 -12.68 -15.49
CA PRO A 80 -23.59 -12.81 -14.65
C PRO A 80 -24.55 -13.90 -15.12
N VAL A 81 -24.66 -14.07 -16.43
CA VAL A 81 -25.52 -15.07 -17.10
C VAL A 81 -24.69 -15.73 -18.21
N GLY A 82 -24.85 -17.03 -18.36
CA GLY A 82 -24.15 -17.79 -19.42
C GLY A 82 -22.64 -17.89 -19.15
N GLY A 83 -22.25 -18.11 -17.90
CA GLY A 83 -20.85 -18.36 -17.54
C GLY A 83 -20.23 -19.45 -18.42
N GLN A 84 -19.05 -19.18 -18.96
CA GLN A 84 -18.33 -20.11 -19.81
C GLN A 84 -17.33 -20.90 -18.98
N SER A 85 -17.47 -22.24 -19.01
CA SER A 85 -16.47 -23.12 -18.41
C SER A 85 -15.21 -23.15 -19.28
N GLY A 86 -14.05 -23.21 -18.61
CA GLY A 86 -12.79 -23.26 -19.31
C GLY A 86 -11.62 -23.47 -18.40
N SER A 87 -10.43 -23.44 -18.98
CA SER A 87 -9.20 -23.57 -18.21
C SER A 87 -8.29 -22.36 -18.39
N ILE A 88 -7.56 -22.04 -17.32
CA ILE A 88 -6.58 -20.96 -17.26
C ILE A 88 -5.24 -21.59 -16.89
N THR A 89 -4.26 -21.45 -17.77
CA THR A 89 -2.87 -21.81 -17.48
C THR A 89 -2.10 -20.56 -17.13
N GLN A 90 -1.58 -20.49 -15.90
CA GLN A 90 -0.70 -19.42 -15.45
C GLN A 90 0.73 -19.95 -15.39
N MET A 91 1.62 -19.32 -16.12
CA MET A 91 3.06 -19.56 -16.05
C MET A 91 3.71 -18.37 -15.37
N SER A 92 4.49 -18.60 -14.34
CA SER A 92 5.16 -17.51 -13.61
C SER A 92 6.64 -17.80 -13.49
N ALA A 93 7.45 -16.76 -13.73
CA ALA A 93 8.88 -16.73 -13.45
C ALA A 93 9.18 -15.61 -12.47
N GLY A 94 10.04 -15.84 -11.51
CA GLY A 94 10.35 -14.86 -10.48
C GLY A 94 11.81 -14.92 -10.03
N VAL A 95 12.24 -13.83 -9.39
CA VAL A 95 13.53 -13.74 -8.72
C VAL A 95 13.36 -13.06 -7.38
N SER A 96 13.98 -13.64 -6.35
CA SER A 96 14.05 -13.08 -5.01
C SER A 96 15.50 -12.74 -4.71
N LEU A 97 15.78 -11.49 -4.39
CA LEU A 97 17.11 -11.01 -4.00
C LEU A 97 17.06 -10.52 -2.56
N ARG A 98 18.03 -10.92 -1.78
CA ARG A 98 18.26 -10.47 -0.41
C ARG A 98 19.69 -9.98 -0.31
N ALA A 99 19.87 -8.78 0.21
CA ALA A 99 21.17 -8.18 0.44
C ALA A 99 21.30 -7.73 1.89
N ARG A 100 22.40 -8.09 2.53
CA ARG A 100 22.72 -7.66 3.90
C ARG A 100 24.20 -7.34 4.01
N SER A 101 24.51 -6.14 4.46
CA SER A 101 25.84 -5.70 4.83
C SER A 101 25.74 -4.75 6.00
N GLY A 102 26.88 -4.27 6.57
CA GLY A 102 26.86 -3.27 7.63
C GLY A 102 26.17 -1.96 7.26
N LEU A 103 26.23 -1.56 5.98
CA LEU A 103 25.70 -0.29 5.50
C LEU A 103 24.39 -0.44 4.70
N VAL A 104 24.12 -1.61 4.15
CA VAL A 104 22.99 -1.83 3.22
C VAL A 104 22.21 -3.06 3.64
N GLN A 105 20.91 -2.90 3.77
CA GLN A 105 19.95 -3.98 3.98
C GLN A 105 18.78 -3.82 3.02
N GLY A 106 18.42 -4.90 2.33
CA GLY A 106 17.30 -4.81 1.41
C GLY A 106 16.86 -6.13 0.81
N TYR A 107 15.73 -6.06 0.15
CA TYR A 107 15.18 -7.17 -0.61
C TYR A 107 14.51 -6.68 -1.88
N LEU A 108 14.41 -7.58 -2.85
CA LEU A 108 13.62 -7.41 -4.07
C LEU A 108 12.97 -8.75 -4.41
N ASP A 109 11.66 -8.76 -4.53
CA ASP A 109 10.86 -9.88 -5.01
C ASP A 109 10.17 -9.44 -6.30
N TYR A 110 10.56 -9.99 -7.43
CA TYR A 110 9.94 -9.71 -8.73
C TYR A 110 9.34 -11.00 -9.29
N SER A 111 8.16 -10.92 -9.86
CA SER A 111 7.55 -12.00 -10.61
C SER A 111 6.79 -11.51 -11.82
N LEU A 112 6.87 -12.30 -12.89
CA LEU A 112 6.15 -12.13 -14.15
C LEU A 112 5.22 -13.32 -14.31
N ALA A 113 3.93 -13.08 -14.50
CA ALA A 113 2.92 -14.11 -14.68
C ALA A 113 2.20 -13.94 -16.03
N GLN A 114 2.26 -14.97 -16.88
CA GLN A 114 1.51 -15.06 -18.12
C GLN A 114 0.27 -15.92 -17.90
N PHE A 115 -0.90 -15.38 -18.22
CA PHE A 115 -2.18 -16.08 -18.18
C PHE A 115 -2.63 -16.43 -19.60
N LEU A 116 -2.86 -17.73 -19.83
CA LEU A 116 -3.34 -18.27 -21.08
C LEU A 116 -4.76 -18.82 -20.85
N TYR A 117 -5.74 -18.33 -21.60
CA TYR A 117 -7.14 -18.70 -21.43
C TYR A 117 -7.56 -19.64 -22.56
N ALA A 118 -7.91 -20.88 -22.22
CA ALA A 118 -8.52 -21.81 -23.16
C ALA A 118 -10.04 -21.56 -23.25
N GLY A 119 -10.56 -21.39 -24.45
CA GLY A 119 -11.97 -21.06 -24.67
C GLY A 119 -12.19 -19.62 -25.18
N GLY A 120 -11.14 -18.97 -25.63
CA GLY A 120 -11.17 -17.66 -26.28
C GLY A 120 -10.89 -16.49 -25.33
N GLY A 121 -10.26 -15.47 -25.88
CA GLY A 121 -9.94 -14.20 -25.25
C GLY A 121 -8.44 -13.87 -25.19
N GLN A 122 -8.14 -12.63 -24.82
CA GLN A 122 -6.76 -12.15 -24.81
C GLN A 122 -5.98 -12.68 -23.61
N ASN A 123 -4.82 -13.25 -23.89
CA ASN A 123 -3.84 -13.60 -22.87
C ASN A 123 -3.34 -12.33 -22.17
N THR A 124 -3.10 -12.43 -20.87
CA THR A 124 -2.66 -11.30 -20.07
C THR A 124 -1.31 -11.55 -19.43
N LEU A 125 -0.50 -10.50 -19.35
CA LEU A 125 0.79 -10.51 -18.69
C LEU A 125 0.71 -9.57 -17.48
N GLN A 126 1.09 -10.06 -16.30
CA GLN A 126 1.06 -9.31 -15.06
C GLN A 126 2.44 -9.28 -14.43
N ASN A 127 2.86 -8.08 -13.99
CA ASN A 127 4.08 -7.88 -13.24
C ASN A 127 3.73 -7.68 -11.75
N THR A 128 4.57 -8.23 -10.89
CA THR A 128 4.55 -7.96 -9.46
C THR A 128 5.95 -7.65 -8.99
N LEU A 129 6.13 -6.55 -8.28
CA LEU A 129 7.40 -6.15 -7.67
C LEU A 129 7.14 -5.74 -6.22
N ASN A 130 7.98 -6.20 -5.33
CA ASN A 130 8.08 -5.64 -3.98
C ASN A 130 9.56 -5.53 -3.62
N ALA A 131 10.04 -4.30 -3.46
CA ALA A 131 11.42 -4.03 -3.17
C ALA A 131 11.54 -2.99 -2.07
N LYS A 132 12.51 -3.21 -1.18
CA LYS A 132 12.90 -2.27 -0.15
C LYS A 132 14.42 -2.29 -0.01
N LEU A 133 15.01 -1.11 0.06
CA LEU A 133 16.43 -0.89 0.33
C LEU A 133 16.55 0.15 1.42
N ASP A 134 17.26 -0.17 2.48
CA ASP A 134 17.67 0.77 3.51
C ASP A 134 19.21 0.84 3.50
N THR A 135 19.76 2.04 3.40
CA THR A 135 21.21 2.26 3.43
C THR A 135 21.57 3.34 4.43
N ASP A 136 22.62 3.09 5.19
CA ASP A 136 23.22 4.06 6.11
C ASP A 136 24.34 4.79 5.35
N LEU A 137 24.12 6.08 5.01
CA LEU A 137 25.05 6.87 4.21
C LEU A 137 26.16 7.49 5.06
N ILE A 138 25.86 7.88 6.29
CA ILE A 138 26.78 8.54 7.21
C ILE A 138 26.51 8.02 8.62
N ASP A 139 27.16 6.95 8.98
CA ASP A 139 27.26 6.33 10.31
C ASP A 139 26.11 6.73 11.29
N GLY A 140 24.91 6.25 10.98
CA GLY A 140 23.70 6.51 11.75
C GLY A 140 23.14 7.92 11.69
N ARG A 141 23.78 8.88 11.01
CA ARG A 141 23.31 10.27 10.89
C ARG A 141 22.50 10.55 9.65
N ALA A 142 22.82 9.89 8.54
CA ALA A 142 22.08 10.02 7.30
C ALA A 142 21.71 8.64 6.75
N LYS A 143 20.43 8.41 6.51
CA LYS A 143 19.92 7.14 5.94
C LYS A 143 19.09 7.44 4.71
N LEU A 144 19.10 6.51 3.77
CA LEU A 144 18.22 6.52 2.61
C LEU A 144 17.43 5.23 2.56
N GLY A 145 16.11 5.35 2.64
CA GLY A 145 15.17 4.29 2.36
C GLY A 145 14.63 4.41 0.93
N VAL A 146 14.58 3.30 0.20
CA VAL A 146 13.92 3.22 -1.11
C VAL A 146 12.92 2.08 -1.07
N THR A 147 11.66 2.36 -1.44
CA THR A 147 10.61 1.35 -1.55
C THR A 147 10.01 1.41 -2.94
N SER A 148 9.87 0.27 -3.59
CA SER A 148 9.21 0.19 -4.89
C SER A 148 8.25 -1.00 -4.93
N SER A 149 7.09 -0.80 -5.54
CA SER A 149 6.10 -1.85 -5.74
C SER A 149 5.43 -1.76 -7.09
N ILE A 150 5.11 -2.93 -7.66
CA ILE A 150 4.21 -3.08 -8.81
C ILE A 150 3.16 -4.11 -8.36
N ALA A 151 1.90 -3.72 -8.38
CA ALA A 151 0.80 -4.57 -7.94
C ALA A 151 -0.48 -4.27 -8.72
N GLN A 152 -1.38 -5.26 -8.79
CA GLN A 152 -2.72 -5.07 -9.33
C GLN A 152 -3.59 -4.34 -8.30
N SER A 153 -4.25 -3.27 -8.71
CA SER A 153 -5.15 -2.48 -7.86
C SER A 153 -6.54 -2.35 -8.50
N ALA A 154 -7.57 -2.28 -7.67
CA ALA A 154 -8.91 -1.98 -8.15
C ALA A 154 -9.03 -0.53 -8.59
N VAL A 155 -9.62 -0.31 -9.76
CA VAL A 155 -9.94 1.04 -10.25
C VAL A 155 -11.15 1.60 -9.49
N SER A 156 -12.17 0.75 -9.23
CA SER A 156 -13.41 1.11 -8.52
C SER A 156 -13.65 0.21 -7.31
N ALA A 157 -14.15 0.82 -6.23
CA ALA A 157 -14.61 0.11 -5.03
C ALA A 157 -15.92 -0.68 -5.24
N PHE A 158 -16.69 -0.31 -6.27
CA PHE A 158 -18.01 -0.87 -6.54
C PHE A 158 -18.00 -2.00 -7.57
N ALA A 159 -16.84 -2.35 -8.10
CA ALA A 159 -16.64 -3.47 -9.01
C ALA A 159 -15.83 -4.60 -8.33
N ALA A 160 -15.72 -5.75 -9.00
CA ALA A 160 -15.00 -6.91 -8.46
C ALA A 160 -13.58 -6.53 -8.08
N GLN A 161 -13.19 -6.85 -6.86
CA GLN A 161 -11.83 -6.54 -6.37
C GLN A 161 -10.83 -7.53 -6.99
N PRO A 162 -9.65 -7.07 -7.45
CA PRO A 162 -8.60 -7.94 -7.96
C PRO A 162 -8.13 -8.90 -6.87
N GLY A 163 -7.74 -10.09 -7.23
CA GLY A 163 -7.02 -10.92 -6.29
C GLY A 163 -7.16 -12.38 -6.48
N GLN A 164 -8.10 -13.12 -6.48
CA GLN A 164 -7.99 -14.56 -6.22
C GLN A 164 -8.54 -15.46 -7.30
N SER A 165 -9.30 -14.92 -8.21
CA SER A 165 -9.71 -15.64 -9.38
C SER A 165 -8.73 -15.33 -10.51
N GLY A 166 -8.12 -16.32 -11.11
CA GLY A 166 -7.40 -16.16 -12.38
C GLY A 166 -8.32 -15.72 -13.53
N GLY A 167 -9.62 -15.46 -13.25
CA GLY A 167 -10.59 -14.93 -14.18
C GLY A 167 -10.28 -13.52 -14.64
N ARG A 168 -10.80 -13.12 -15.77
CA ARG A 168 -10.63 -11.78 -16.33
C ARG A 168 -11.34 -10.75 -15.47
N GLN A 169 -10.58 -9.82 -14.92
CA GLN A 169 -11.13 -8.73 -14.11
C GLN A 169 -10.95 -7.40 -14.83
N SER A 170 -12.04 -6.81 -15.27
CA SER A 170 -12.05 -5.48 -15.91
C SER A 170 -11.75 -4.34 -14.93
N ASN A 171 -11.89 -4.58 -13.63
CA ASN A 171 -11.66 -3.61 -12.56
C ASN A 171 -10.24 -3.64 -12.00
N SER A 172 -9.29 -4.23 -12.71
CA SER A 172 -7.90 -4.33 -12.24
C SER A 172 -6.97 -3.59 -13.17
N THR A 173 -6.05 -2.83 -12.59
CA THR A 173 -4.96 -2.18 -13.30
C THR A 173 -3.64 -2.38 -12.56
N GLU A 174 -2.54 -2.46 -13.31
CA GLU A 174 -1.18 -2.48 -12.75
C GLU A 174 -0.83 -1.09 -12.25
N VAL A 175 -0.46 -0.98 -10.98
CA VAL A 175 -0.01 0.27 -10.36
C VAL A 175 1.43 0.13 -9.92
N ARG A 176 2.23 1.12 -10.28
CA ARG A 176 3.65 1.25 -9.97
C ARG A 176 3.84 2.34 -8.95
N ASN A 177 4.51 2.02 -7.86
CA ASN A 177 4.83 2.98 -6.82
C ASN A 177 6.33 3.00 -6.59
N LEU A 178 6.88 4.20 -6.41
CA LEU A 178 8.26 4.43 -5.97
C LEU A 178 8.24 5.44 -4.86
N ARG A 179 8.93 5.16 -3.75
CA ARG A 179 9.13 6.09 -2.66
C ARG A 179 10.60 6.15 -2.27
N LEU A 180 11.11 7.35 -2.11
CA LEU A 180 12.43 7.68 -1.59
C LEU A 180 12.25 8.35 -0.22
N ASN A 181 12.95 7.87 0.79
CA ASN A 181 12.87 8.38 2.17
C ASN A 181 14.27 8.68 2.72
N PRO A 182 14.90 9.81 2.35
CA PRO A 182 16.09 10.26 3.05
C PRO A 182 15.74 10.76 4.46
N SER A 183 16.56 10.43 5.44
CA SER A 183 16.42 10.90 6.81
C SER A 183 17.76 11.31 7.39
N PHE A 184 17.75 12.36 8.19
CA PHE A 184 18.92 12.93 8.84
C PHE A 184 18.64 13.10 10.32
N ARG A 185 19.64 12.83 11.15
CA ARG A 185 19.55 13.04 12.58
C ARG A 185 20.89 13.46 13.16
N GLY A 186 20.87 14.27 14.19
CA GLY A 186 22.09 14.72 14.83
C GLY A 186 21.85 15.60 16.04
N PRO A 187 22.93 15.97 16.77
CA PRO A 187 22.86 16.94 17.83
C PRO A 187 22.78 18.39 17.30
N ILE A 188 22.11 19.27 18.05
CA ILE A 188 22.17 20.72 17.91
C ILE A 188 22.80 21.26 19.17
N GLY A 189 24.08 21.61 19.11
CA GLY A 189 24.85 21.99 20.31
C GLY A 189 24.92 20.85 21.33
N ALA A 190 25.02 21.18 22.61
CA ALA A 190 25.17 20.20 23.68
C ALA A 190 23.84 19.67 24.26
N GLY A 191 22.72 20.33 24.00
CA GLY A 191 21.46 20.06 24.71
C GLY A 191 20.28 19.63 23.88
N LEU A 192 20.36 19.68 22.56
CA LEU A 192 19.25 19.37 21.66
C LEU A 192 19.65 18.31 20.63
N ARG A 193 18.66 17.63 20.10
CA ARG A 193 18.79 16.74 18.94
C ARG A 193 17.70 17.05 17.93
N TYR A 194 18.01 16.84 16.66
CA TYR A 194 17.04 16.92 15.59
C TYR A 194 16.94 15.60 14.84
N SER A 195 15.77 15.35 14.32
CA SER A 195 15.56 14.38 13.24
C SER A 195 14.79 15.06 12.11
N SER A 196 15.22 14.80 10.88
CA SER A 196 14.56 15.31 9.68
C SER A 196 14.26 14.16 8.75
N GLU A 197 13.01 14.03 8.36
CA GLU A 197 12.53 12.98 7.48
C GLU A 197 11.94 13.60 6.21
N TRP A 198 12.41 13.13 5.08
CA TRP A 198 11.94 13.55 3.77
C TRP A 198 11.33 12.35 3.05
N SER A 199 10.31 12.60 2.25
CA SER A 199 9.70 11.55 1.45
C SER A 199 9.31 12.12 0.09
N TYR A 200 9.62 11.37 -0.95
CA TYR A 200 9.11 11.64 -2.30
C TYR A 200 8.51 10.34 -2.84
N ALA A 201 7.22 10.36 -3.10
CA ALA A 201 6.48 9.20 -3.59
C ALA A 201 5.82 9.53 -4.93
N VAL A 202 5.88 8.58 -5.88
CA VAL A 202 5.22 8.65 -7.18
C VAL A 202 4.36 7.40 -7.35
N SER A 203 3.15 7.57 -7.86
CA SER A 203 2.23 6.51 -8.24
C SER A 203 1.82 6.69 -9.70
N ASP A 204 1.87 5.59 -10.48
CA ASP A 204 1.48 5.54 -11.89
C ASP A 204 0.64 4.30 -12.14
N ALA A 205 -0.54 4.46 -12.73
CA ALA A 205 -1.48 3.39 -13.03
C ALA A 205 -1.53 3.14 -14.55
N LYS A 206 -1.31 1.88 -14.95
CA LYS A 206 -1.35 1.47 -16.35
C LYS A 206 -2.78 1.56 -16.88
N ASN A 207 -2.96 2.13 -18.08
CA ASN A 207 -4.25 2.25 -18.77
C ASN A 207 -5.31 3.14 -18.08
N THR A 208 -4.96 3.87 -17.04
CA THR A 208 -5.82 4.87 -16.42
C THR A 208 -4.94 5.98 -15.84
N SER A 209 -5.48 7.17 -15.69
CA SER A 209 -4.81 8.24 -14.95
C SER A 209 -5.43 8.48 -13.56
N VAL A 210 -6.41 7.65 -13.18
CA VAL A 210 -6.95 7.64 -11.81
C VAL A 210 -5.90 7.05 -10.87
N GLY A 211 -5.53 7.79 -9.84
CA GLY A 211 -4.50 7.39 -8.89
C GLY A 211 -3.07 7.81 -9.28
N ASP A 212 -2.86 8.37 -10.49
CA ASP A 212 -1.58 8.94 -10.87
C ASP A 212 -1.30 10.21 -10.08
N GLY A 213 -0.09 10.31 -9.54
CA GLY A 213 0.30 11.49 -8.81
C GLY A 213 1.64 11.36 -8.10
N SER A 214 2.03 12.43 -7.45
CA SER A 214 3.23 12.49 -6.61
C SER A 214 2.95 13.20 -5.30
N THR A 215 3.67 12.80 -4.26
CA THR A 215 3.64 13.46 -2.96
C THR A 215 5.06 13.67 -2.47
N ALA A 216 5.40 14.90 -2.16
CA ALA A 216 6.65 15.28 -1.50
C ALA A 216 6.34 15.76 -0.09
N SER A 217 7.05 15.23 0.90
CA SER A 217 6.93 15.69 2.28
C SER A 217 8.30 15.87 2.92
N ALA A 218 8.38 16.84 3.83
CA ALA A 218 9.52 17.08 4.69
C ALA A 218 9.01 17.31 6.10
N ALA A 219 9.63 16.67 7.09
CA ALA A 219 9.33 16.85 8.49
C ALA A 219 10.63 17.07 9.26
N VAL A 220 10.59 17.97 10.25
CA VAL A 220 11.69 18.23 11.18
C VAL A 220 11.13 18.15 12.58
N HIS A 221 11.78 17.38 13.42
CA HIS A 221 11.47 17.23 14.84
C HIS A 221 12.70 17.63 15.67
N ILE A 222 12.51 18.48 16.65
CA ILE A 222 13.55 18.96 17.57
C ILE A 222 13.10 18.65 19.00
N GLU A 223 13.99 18.06 19.79
CA GLU A 223 13.72 17.70 21.19
C GLU A 223 15.00 17.81 22.05
N PRO A 224 14.90 17.82 23.39
CA PRO A 224 16.05 17.76 24.28
C PRO A 224 16.86 16.47 24.06
N ALA A 225 18.19 16.59 24.13
CA ALA A 225 19.10 15.44 24.01
C ALA A 225 18.98 14.46 25.17
N THR A 226 18.62 14.97 26.37
CA THR A 226 18.43 14.17 27.58
C THR A 226 16.97 13.89 27.83
N LEU A 227 16.66 12.62 28.11
CA LEU A 227 15.32 12.21 28.50
C LEU A 227 15.07 12.64 29.95
N ALA A 228 14.03 13.44 30.15
CA ALA A 228 13.55 13.85 31.46
C ALA A 228 12.11 13.39 31.67
N TYR A 229 11.61 13.40 32.91
CA TYR A 229 10.20 13.14 33.20
C TYR A 229 9.27 14.10 32.46
N LEU A 230 9.70 15.35 32.29
CA LEU A 230 9.03 16.37 31.48
C LEU A 230 9.90 16.65 30.25
N GLY A 231 9.36 16.40 29.07
CA GLY A 231 9.99 16.70 27.80
C GLY A 231 9.20 17.74 27.00
N TRP A 232 9.84 18.30 25.99
CA TRP A 232 9.18 19.16 25.00
C TRP A 232 9.65 18.80 23.60
N SER A 233 8.87 19.16 22.59
CA SER A 233 9.23 19.02 21.18
C SER A 233 8.79 20.22 20.37
N LEU A 234 9.47 20.45 19.25
CA LEU A 234 9.06 21.34 18.18
C LEU A 234 9.03 20.56 16.88
N ASP A 235 7.88 20.56 16.24
CA ASP A 235 7.61 19.79 15.05
C ASP A 235 7.19 20.70 13.90
N MET A 236 7.84 20.54 12.75
CA MET A 236 7.52 21.25 11.50
C MET A 236 7.31 20.22 10.41
N SER A 237 6.29 20.41 9.57
CA SER A 237 6.11 19.57 8.40
C SER A 237 5.56 20.35 7.21
N HIS A 238 6.01 19.97 6.03
CA HIS A 238 5.55 20.46 4.74
C HIS A 238 5.18 19.28 3.86
N THR A 239 4.00 19.29 3.27
CA THR A 239 3.54 18.24 2.35
C THR A 239 2.94 18.90 1.11
N ARG A 240 3.40 18.47 -0.06
CA ARG A 240 2.85 18.86 -1.37
C ARG A 240 2.43 17.61 -2.12
N SER A 241 1.18 17.58 -2.58
CA SER A 241 0.64 16.50 -3.38
C SER A 241 0.14 17.01 -4.71
N ALA A 242 0.42 16.26 -5.78
CA ALA A 242 0.01 16.58 -7.13
C ALA A 242 -0.67 15.35 -7.74
N PHE A 243 -1.92 15.49 -8.19
CA PHE A 243 -2.66 14.47 -8.90
C PHE A 243 -2.77 14.84 -10.38
N LYS A 244 -2.56 13.87 -11.26
CA LYS A 244 -2.65 14.09 -12.71
C LYS A 244 -4.07 14.48 -13.17
N LEU A 245 -5.09 13.86 -12.57
CA LEU A 245 -6.51 14.14 -12.81
C LEU A 245 -7.16 14.80 -11.59
N GLY A 246 -6.41 15.59 -10.84
CA GLY A 246 -6.88 16.24 -9.64
C GLY A 246 -6.16 17.55 -9.39
N ARG A 247 -6.33 18.09 -8.20
CA ARG A 247 -5.74 19.36 -7.80
C ARG A 247 -4.43 19.14 -7.02
N ASN A 248 -3.48 20.04 -7.24
CA ASN A 248 -2.30 20.13 -6.37
C ASN A 248 -2.72 20.72 -5.03
N THR A 249 -2.22 20.15 -3.95
CA THR A 249 -2.50 20.58 -2.59
C THR A 249 -1.22 20.73 -1.78
N THR A 250 -1.26 21.65 -0.82
CA THR A 250 -0.15 21.92 0.09
C THR A 250 -0.66 21.95 1.53
N ASP A 251 0.12 21.37 2.45
CA ASP A 251 -0.16 21.35 3.89
C ASP A 251 1.12 21.66 4.65
N ASP A 252 1.11 22.75 5.43
CA ASP A 252 2.22 23.17 6.28
C ASP A 252 1.78 23.19 7.73
N ARG A 253 2.57 22.59 8.61
CA ARG A 253 2.27 22.50 10.03
C ARG A 253 3.46 22.91 10.88
N LEU A 254 3.17 23.64 11.93
CA LEU A 254 4.12 23.98 12.99
C LEU A 254 3.41 23.78 14.34
N PHE A 255 3.96 22.92 15.19
CA PHE A 255 3.41 22.70 16.52
C PHE A 255 4.48 22.40 17.55
N GLY A 256 4.22 22.84 18.77
CA GLY A 256 5.01 22.53 19.94
C GLY A 256 4.30 21.48 20.79
N GLY A 257 5.06 20.58 21.38
CA GLY A 257 4.57 19.51 22.24
C GLY A 257 5.22 19.55 23.63
N ALA A 258 4.48 19.07 24.62
CA ALA A 258 4.98 18.75 25.94
C ALA A 258 4.66 17.28 26.23
N SER A 259 5.58 16.55 26.84
CA SER A 259 5.39 15.15 27.22
C SER A 259 5.74 14.95 28.69
N TRP A 260 4.95 14.12 29.37
CA TRP A 260 5.17 13.71 30.73
C TRP A 260 5.24 12.20 30.82
N ARG A 261 6.35 11.68 31.34
CA ARG A 261 6.59 10.26 31.54
C ARG A 261 6.45 9.90 33.02
N MET A 262 5.67 8.89 33.28
CA MET A 262 5.47 8.27 34.59
C MET A 262 6.05 6.84 34.53
N ASP A 263 7.30 6.68 34.96
CA ASP A 263 8.03 5.39 34.82
C ASP A 263 7.40 4.29 35.66
N ASP A 264 6.85 4.62 36.85
CA ASP A 264 6.17 3.64 37.73
C ASP A 264 4.94 2.99 37.09
N LEU A 265 4.30 3.66 36.16
CA LEU A 265 3.10 3.18 35.44
C LEU A 265 3.38 2.80 33.99
N ASP A 266 4.60 2.95 33.51
CA ASP A 266 4.94 2.85 32.09
C ASP A 266 3.99 3.67 31.18
N LEU A 267 3.62 4.86 31.66
CA LEU A 267 2.66 5.75 31.02
C LEU A 267 3.37 7.04 30.56
N GLN A 268 3.16 7.38 29.29
CA GLN A 268 3.57 8.66 28.73
C GLN A 268 2.35 9.43 28.27
N LEU A 269 2.19 10.66 28.75
CA LEU A 269 1.18 11.61 28.30
C LEU A 269 1.84 12.67 27.43
N GLN A 270 1.11 13.17 26.43
CA GLN A 270 1.58 14.25 25.55
C GLN A 270 0.44 15.22 25.28
N ALA A 271 0.80 16.51 25.19
CA ALA A 271 -0.08 17.57 24.74
C ALA A 271 0.66 18.41 23.70
N SER A 272 -0.03 18.81 22.65
CA SER A 272 0.55 19.61 21.56
C SER A 272 -0.39 20.73 21.16
N GLY A 273 0.19 21.82 20.63
CA GLY A 273 -0.56 22.95 20.09
C GLY A 273 0.23 23.67 19.01
N GLY A 274 -0.47 24.21 18.02
CA GLY A 274 0.19 24.85 16.89
C GLY A 274 -0.76 25.41 15.83
N ILE A 275 -0.22 25.57 14.64
CA ILE A 275 -0.92 26.10 13.48
C ILE A 275 -0.73 25.17 12.27
N GLU A 276 -1.74 25.13 11.43
CA GLU A 276 -1.77 24.39 10.18
C GLU A 276 -2.28 25.29 9.06
N ALA A 277 -1.52 25.43 7.97
CA ALA A 277 -1.88 26.23 6.81
C ALA A 277 -2.02 25.30 5.59
N THR A 278 -3.24 25.18 5.06
CA THR A 278 -3.54 24.21 4.00
C THR A 278 -4.53 24.76 2.98
N ASP A 279 -4.48 24.22 1.77
CA ASP A 279 -5.45 24.45 0.69
C ASP A 279 -6.23 23.16 0.33
N ILE A 280 -6.17 22.10 1.14
CA ILE A 280 -6.80 20.80 0.83
C ILE A 280 -8.33 20.92 0.74
N SER A 281 -8.96 21.66 1.65
CA SER A 281 -10.42 21.79 1.72
C SER A 281 -10.99 22.95 0.91
N SER A 282 -10.15 23.89 0.46
CA SER A 282 -10.58 25.08 -0.30
C SER A 282 -9.59 25.43 -1.41
N LEU A 283 -9.96 26.34 -2.33
CA LEU A 283 -9.07 26.86 -3.37
C LEU A 283 -8.07 27.89 -2.83
N ARG A 284 -8.30 28.42 -1.65
CA ARG A 284 -7.43 29.38 -1.00
C ARG A 284 -6.72 28.69 0.17
N ARG A 285 -5.49 29.06 0.37
CA ARG A 285 -4.75 28.62 1.56
C ARG A 285 -5.31 29.29 2.80
N GLU A 286 -5.74 28.47 3.75
CA GLU A 286 -6.32 28.90 5.03
C GLU A 286 -5.46 28.41 6.19
N THR A 287 -5.43 29.17 7.28
CA THR A 287 -4.66 28.83 8.47
C THR A 287 -5.58 28.50 9.62
N PHE A 288 -5.35 27.36 10.26
CA PHE A 288 -6.13 26.82 11.35
C PHE A 288 -5.25 26.66 12.61
N ARG A 289 -5.87 26.81 13.79
CA ARG A 289 -5.24 26.42 15.05
C ARG A 289 -5.43 24.94 15.26
N THR A 290 -4.38 24.26 15.68
CA THR A 290 -4.39 22.82 15.94
C THR A 290 -3.98 22.57 17.39
N TRP A 291 -4.54 21.52 17.99
CA TRP A 291 -4.13 21.04 19.29
C TRP A 291 -4.34 19.52 19.35
N GLY A 292 -3.58 18.87 20.24
CA GLY A 292 -3.67 17.42 20.36
C GLY A 292 -3.32 16.94 21.76
N LEU A 293 -3.86 15.76 22.09
CA LEU A 293 -3.56 15.03 23.33
C LEU A 293 -3.21 13.59 22.96
N GLY A 294 -2.22 13.04 23.62
CA GLY A 294 -1.77 11.68 23.41
C GLY A 294 -1.47 10.95 24.71
N ALA A 295 -1.62 9.64 24.68
CA ALA A 295 -1.25 8.74 25.77
C ALA A 295 -0.66 7.45 25.19
N THR A 296 0.45 7.01 25.75
CA THR A 296 1.04 5.70 25.48
C THR A 296 1.21 4.99 26.82
N TRP A 297 0.55 3.83 26.96
CA TRP A 297 0.57 3.02 28.15
C TRP A 297 1.05 1.61 27.85
N THR A 298 2.04 1.14 28.59
CA THR A 298 2.65 -0.18 28.41
C THR A 298 2.63 -0.94 29.75
N PRO A 299 1.42 -1.34 30.26
CA PRO A 299 1.30 -1.92 31.59
C PRO A 299 2.04 -3.25 31.76
N SER A 300 2.48 -3.83 30.66
CA SER A 300 3.32 -5.02 30.65
C SER A 300 4.07 -5.13 29.32
N PRO A 301 5.16 -5.89 29.21
CA PRO A 301 5.86 -6.16 27.95
C PRO A 301 4.97 -6.81 26.86
N ARG A 302 3.79 -7.31 27.28
CA ARG A 302 2.83 -7.99 26.41
C ARG A 302 1.65 -7.13 25.99
N THR A 303 1.48 -5.97 26.61
CA THR A 303 0.32 -5.08 26.37
C THR A 303 0.78 -3.67 26.09
N LYS A 304 0.33 -3.11 24.98
CA LYS A 304 0.56 -1.72 24.61
C LYS A 304 -0.73 -1.07 24.16
N LEU A 305 -1.01 0.10 24.71
CA LEU A 305 -2.10 0.99 24.30
C LEU A 305 -1.50 2.34 23.94
N ALA A 306 -1.76 2.81 22.72
CA ALA A 306 -1.40 4.16 22.29
C ALA A 306 -2.64 4.84 21.72
N ALA A 307 -2.94 6.03 22.23
CA ALA A 307 -4.07 6.85 21.80
C ALA A 307 -3.57 8.27 21.52
N GLN A 308 -3.97 8.82 20.40
CA GLN A 308 -3.70 10.20 20.00
C GLN A 308 -5.00 10.82 19.50
N TYR A 309 -5.30 12.03 19.93
CA TYR A 309 -6.40 12.84 19.45
C TYR A 309 -5.87 14.20 19.05
N ASP A 310 -6.20 14.65 17.85
CA ASP A 310 -5.81 15.96 17.34
C ASP A 310 -7.03 16.69 16.77
N HIS A 311 -7.11 17.98 16.99
CA HIS A 311 -8.06 18.87 16.33
C HIS A 311 -7.33 19.57 15.18
N ARG A 312 -7.78 19.31 13.93
CA ARG A 312 -7.14 19.80 12.71
C ARG A 312 -8.16 20.57 11.83
N PHE A 313 -7.73 21.07 10.67
CA PHE A 313 -8.60 21.81 9.72
C PHE A 313 -9.88 21.08 9.32
N TYR A 314 -9.89 19.74 9.34
CA TYR A 314 -11.05 18.88 9.06
C TYR A 314 -11.81 18.43 10.32
N GLY A 315 -11.51 19.00 11.48
CA GLY A 315 -12.06 18.64 12.78
C GLY A 315 -11.25 17.55 13.48
N ALA A 316 -11.92 16.60 14.12
CA ALA A 316 -11.30 15.55 14.91
C ALA A 316 -10.45 14.59 14.05
N SER A 317 -9.21 14.40 14.43
CA SER A 317 -8.30 13.35 14.00
C SER A 317 -8.03 12.44 15.19
N HIS A 318 -7.90 11.15 15.00
CA HIS A 318 -7.53 10.24 16.08
C HIS A 318 -6.73 9.05 15.55
N SER A 319 -5.94 8.48 16.45
CA SER A 319 -5.26 7.22 16.24
C SER A 319 -5.27 6.43 17.54
N LEU A 320 -5.86 5.26 17.54
CA LEU A 320 -5.87 4.31 18.64
C LEU A 320 -5.19 3.03 18.19
N THR A 321 -4.25 2.53 18.96
CA THR A 321 -3.62 1.23 18.74
C THR A 321 -3.58 0.47 20.06
N PHE A 322 -4.17 -0.71 20.07
CA PHE A 322 -4.10 -1.66 21.17
C PHE A 322 -3.45 -2.93 20.66
N GLU A 323 -2.44 -3.39 21.37
CA GLU A 323 -1.76 -4.67 21.12
C GLU A 323 -1.66 -5.46 22.42
N HIS A 324 -2.05 -6.72 22.35
CA HIS A 324 -1.92 -7.65 23.48
C HIS A 324 -1.45 -9.01 22.98
N ARG A 325 -0.48 -9.61 23.69
CA ARG A 325 0.10 -10.91 23.35
C ARG A 325 -0.03 -11.86 24.52
N THR A 326 -0.53 -13.04 24.25
CA THR A 326 -0.46 -14.18 25.17
C THR A 326 0.52 -15.23 24.60
N ALA A 327 0.65 -16.37 25.28
CA ALA A 327 1.48 -17.46 24.78
C ALA A 327 1.00 -17.99 23.40
N LEU A 328 -0.30 -17.99 23.16
CA LEU A 328 -0.92 -18.57 21.95
C LEU A 328 -1.66 -17.55 21.09
N THR A 329 -1.93 -16.34 21.58
CA THR A 329 -2.72 -15.36 20.84
C THR A 329 -2.04 -13.99 20.76
N THR A 330 -2.25 -13.30 19.64
CA THR A 330 -1.92 -11.90 19.47
C THR A 330 -3.16 -11.14 19.04
N TRP A 331 -3.50 -10.09 19.76
CA TRP A 331 -4.63 -9.21 19.52
C TRP A 331 -4.12 -7.88 19.04
N ARG A 332 -4.72 -7.33 18.00
CA ARG A 332 -4.45 -5.99 17.54
C ARG A 332 -5.74 -5.30 17.14
N LEU A 333 -5.94 -4.11 17.71
CA LEU A 333 -7.03 -3.21 17.36
C LEU A 333 -6.42 -1.88 16.96
N THR A 334 -6.86 -1.34 15.83
CA THR A 334 -6.49 0.01 15.40
C THR A 334 -7.73 0.77 14.95
N ASP A 335 -7.83 2.04 15.33
CA ASP A 335 -8.82 2.97 14.84
C ASP A 335 -8.11 4.29 14.52
N SER A 336 -8.20 4.77 13.30
CA SER A 336 -7.52 5.98 12.88
C SER A 336 -8.37 6.80 11.93
N ARG A 337 -8.33 8.13 12.10
CA ARG A 337 -8.97 9.09 11.21
C ARG A 337 -7.96 10.16 10.82
N SER A 338 -7.58 10.19 9.55
CA SER A 338 -6.56 11.08 9.02
C SER A 338 -6.79 11.43 7.55
N VAL A 339 -6.12 12.48 7.09
CA VAL A 339 -6.09 12.83 5.66
C VAL A 339 -5.07 11.96 4.94
N SER A 340 -5.50 11.40 3.81
CA SER A 340 -4.62 10.75 2.84
C SER A 340 -4.54 11.59 1.58
N THR A 341 -3.32 11.88 1.17
CA THR A 341 -2.97 12.64 -0.03
C THR A 341 -2.36 11.76 -1.13
N ALA A 342 -2.28 10.45 -0.92
CA ALA A 342 -1.78 9.51 -1.91
C ALA A 342 -2.92 8.97 -2.79
N GLY A 343 -2.70 8.91 -4.09
CA GLY A 343 -3.65 8.34 -5.06
C GLY A 343 -3.85 6.84 -4.89
N ASN A 344 -2.79 6.15 -4.45
CA ASN A 344 -2.81 4.75 -4.06
C ASN A 344 -1.84 4.56 -2.88
N GLU A 345 -2.32 4.05 -1.79
CA GLU A 345 -1.49 3.73 -0.61
C GLU A 345 -0.90 2.32 -0.65
N ALA A 346 -1.31 1.53 -1.62
CA ALA A 346 -0.82 0.18 -1.79
C ALA A 346 0.68 0.18 -2.14
N GLY A 347 1.44 -0.62 -1.41
CA GLY A 347 2.88 -0.79 -1.67
C GLY A 347 3.79 0.33 -1.19
N LEU A 348 3.26 1.43 -0.64
CA LEU A 348 4.07 2.53 -0.09
C LEU A 348 4.31 2.44 1.42
N GLY A 349 4.11 1.26 2.04
CA GLY A 349 4.22 1.06 3.48
C GLY A 349 2.97 1.51 4.24
N GLY A 350 1.90 1.83 3.52
CA GLY A 350 0.55 1.93 4.06
C GLY A 350 -0.03 0.53 4.34
N ARG A 351 -0.92 0.40 5.29
CA ARG A 351 -1.55 -0.85 5.71
C ARG A 351 -2.58 -1.34 4.68
N GLY A 352 -2.17 -1.46 3.40
CA GLY A 352 -3.08 -1.70 2.28
C GLY A 352 -2.96 -3.08 1.64
N THR A 353 -1.98 -3.90 2.03
CA THR A 353 -1.77 -5.23 1.44
C THR A 353 -2.08 -6.34 2.44
N ALA A 354 -2.38 -7.54 1.95
CA ALA A 354 -2.54 -8.71 2.82
C ALA A 354 -1.27 -8.96 3.64
N PHE A 355 -0.09 -8.72 3.07
CA PHE A 355 1.18 -8.82 3.79
C PHE A 355 1.24 -7.84 4.96
N ASP A 356 0.93 -6.57 4.75
CA ASP A 356 0.99 -5.54 5.79
C ASP A 356 0.01 -5.83 6.94
N LEU A 357 -1.14 -6.44 6.63
CA LEU A 357 -2.11 -6.85 7.63
C LEU A 357 -1.60 -8.00 8.50
N PHE A 358 -0.93 -8.99 7.88
CA PHE A 358 -0.54 -10.22 8.59
C PHE A 358 0.89 -10.16 9.15
N TYR A 359 1.77 -9.35 8.59
CA TYR A 359 3.17 -9.27 9.02
C TYR A 359 3.36 -8.93 10.51
N PRO A 360 2.61 -8.00 11.11
CA PRO A 360 2.73 -7.71 12.54
C PRO A 360 2.27 -8.87 13.45
N GLN A 361 1.46 -9.78 12.92
CA GLN A 361 0.79 -10.83 13.67
C GLN A 361 1.50 -12.18 13.58
N LEU A 362 2.07 -12.48 12.40
CA LEU A 362 2.72 -13.76 12.12
C LEU A 362 4.24 -13.65 12.29
N GLY A 363 4.85 -14.68 12.89
CA GLY A 363 6.30 -14.76 13.04
C GLY A 363 6.90 -13.68 13.95
N ALA A 364 6.13 -13.15 14.90
CA ALA A 364 6.61 -12.13 15.83
C ALA A 364 7.77 -12.63 16.73
N ASP A 365 7.89 -13.92 16.91
CA ASP A 365 8.94 -14.62 17.63
C ASP A 365 10.24 -14.78 16.81
N LEU A 366 10.19 -14.54 15.51
CA LEU A 366 11.37 -14.57 14.66
C LEU A 366 12.10 -13.23 14.80
N LEU A 367 13.26 -13.26 15.43
CA LEU A 367 14.13 -12.08 15.62
C LEU A 367 14.71 -11.59 14.29
N ASP A 368 14.92 -12.51 13.35
CA ASP A 368 15.34 -12.18 12.00
C ASP A 368 14.14 -11.68 11.18
N LEU A 369 14.19 -10.41 10.80
CA LEU A 369 13.13 -9.73 10.04
C LEU A 369 12.92 -10.37 8.65
N GLU A 370 13.98 -10.89 8.03
CA GLU A 370 13.90 -11.54 6.73
C GLU A 370 13.28 -12.95 6.83
N ALA A 371 13.68 -13.72 7.84
CA ALA A 371 13.05 -15.00 8.13
C ALA A 371 11.55 -14.83 8.44
N ARG A 372 11.21 -13.80 9.21
CA ARG A 372 9.81 -13.42 9.50
C ARG A 372 9.05 -13.07 8.22
N ARG A 373 9.64 -12.25 7.36
CA ARG A 373 9.04 -11.88 6.08
C ARG A 373 8.80 -13.09 5.19
N ALA A 374 9.80 -13.95 5.02
CA ALA A 374 9.69 -15.18 4.23
C ALA A 374 8.61 -16.11 4.79
N TYR A 375 8.55 -16.23 6.11
CA TYR A 375 7.52 -17.02 6.82
C TYR A 375 6.11 -16.49 6.54
N VAL A 376 5.89 -15.18 6.66
CA VAL A 376 4.59 -14.55 6.40
C VAL A 376 4.18 -14.70 4.94
N ILE A 377 5.08 -14.44 4.00
CA ILE A 377 4.82 -14.65 2.57
C ILE A 377 4.48 -16.12 2.28
N GLY A 378 5.21 -17.05 2.90
CA GLY A 378 4.96 -18.48 2.76
C GLY A 378 3.57 -18.88 3.24
N ILE A 379 3.13 -18.35 4.40
CA ILE A 379 1.77 -18.57 4.91
C ILE A 379 0.74 -17.98 3.94
N LEU A 380 0.89 -16.72 3.52
CA LEU A 380 -0.08 -16.05 2.65
C LEU A 380 -0.21 -16.76 1.29
N LYS A 381 0.90 -17.18 0.70
CA LYS A 381 0.89 -18.00 -0.52
C LYS A 381 0.25 -19.37 -0.27
N GLY A 382 0.54 -19.98 0.88
CA GLY A 382 -0.09 -21.24 1.29
C GLY A 382 -1.60 -21.11 1.52
N LEU A 383 -2.09 -19.94 1.89
CA LEU A 383 -3.52 -19.62 2.02
C LEU A 383 -4.19 -19.31 0.67
N GLY A 384 -3.51 -19.52 -0.45
CA GLY A 384 -4.06 -19.24 -1.77
C GLY A 384 -4.05 -17.75 -2.15
N ILE A 385 -3.42 -16.91 -1.36
CA ILE A 385 -3.15 -15.51 -1.72
C ILE A 385 -1.94 -15.53 -2.65
N SER A 386 -2.18 -15.58 -3.94
CA SER A 386 -1.13 -15.66 -4.96
C SER A 386 -0.24 -14.42 -4.96
N ASP A 387 -0.81 -13.28 -4.66
CA ASP A 387 -0.09 -12.03 -4.42
C ASP A 387 -0.38 -11.48 -3.01
N PRO A 388 0.49 -11.73 -2.02
CA PRO A 388 0.31 -11.21 -0.66
C PRO A 388 0.42 -9.69 -0.56
N PHE A 389 0.89 -9.02 -1.61
CA PHE A 389 1.04 -7.58 -1.70
C PHE A 389 -0.09 -6.89 -2.46
N LEU A 390 -1.16 -7.61 -2.80
CA LEU A 390 -2.35 -7.02 -3.39
C LEU A 390 -2.93 -5.95 -2.46
N PRO A 391 -3.12 -4.73 -2.98
CA PRO A 391 -3.70 -3.64 -2.19
C PRO A 391 -5.18 -3.90 -1.91
N VAL A 392 -5.60 -3.61 -0.70
CA VAL A 392 -7.02 -3.54 -0.34
C VAL A 392 -7.44 -2.07 -0.47
N GLY A 393 -8.22 -1.75 -1.49
CA GLY A 393 -8.66 -0.38 -1.73
C GLY A 393 -9.04 -0.12 -3.19
N PHE A 394 -9.10 1.12 -3.56
CA PHE A 394 -9.38 1.60 -4.92
C PHE A 394 -8.59 2.86 -5.23
N LEU A 395 -8.42 3.18 -6.52
CA LEU A 395 -7.65 4.34 -6.94
C LEU A 395 -8.39 5.66 -6.70
N ARG A 396 -7.64 6.70 -6.33
CA ARG A 396 -8.16 8.03 -6.00
C ARG A 396 -7.31 9.12 -6.66
N SER A 397 -7.96 10.20 -7.07
CA SER A 397 -7.31 11.36 -7.70
C SER A 397 -7.49 12.65 -6.89
N SER A 398 -7.71 12.54 -5.58
CA SER A 398 -7.88 13.69 -4.68
C SER A 398 -7.46 13.35 -3.26
N ALA A 399 -7.18 14.37 -2.46
CA ALA A 399 -7.03 14.23 -1.03
C ALA A 399 -8.35 13.77 -0.39
N THR A 400 -8.26 12.83 0.54
CA THR A 400 -9.42 12.20 1.17
C THR A 400 -9.24 12.11 2.67
N LEU A 401 -10.35 12.20 3.39
CA LEU A 401 -10.42 11.87 4.80
C LEU A 401 -10.72 10.38 4.93
N GLN A 402 -9.83 9.65 5.56
CA GLN A 402 -9.99 8.23 5.80
C GLN A 402 -10.23 7.96 7.28
N ASN A 403 -11.24 7.14 7.55
CA ASN A 403 -11.46 6.52 8.85
C ASN A 403 -11.28 5.01 8.66
N THR A 404 -10.23 4.46 9.26
CA THR A 404 -9.86 3.05 9.14
C THR A 404 -9.89 2.38 10.51
N GLN A 405 -10.70 1.35 10.63
CA GLN A 405 -10.85 0.50 11.79
C GLN A 405 -10.40 -0.91 11.43
N GLU A 406 -9.47 -1.46 12.21
CA GLU A 406 -8.97 -2.82 12.04
C GLU A 406 -9.00 -3.55 13.37
N ALA A 407 -9.50 -4.77 13.35
CA ALA A 407 -9.45 -5.68 14.48
C ALA A 407 -8.93 -7.02 13.99
N SER A 408 -7.92 -7.57 14.65
CA SER A 408 -7.37 -8.86 14.28
C SER A 408 -6.95 -9.67 15.50
N VAL A 409 -7.16 -10.97 15.38
CA VAL A 409 -6.75 -11.95 16.35
C VAL A 409 -6.02 -13.06 15.61
N ALA A 410 -4.77 -13.26 15.96
CA ALA A 410 -3.98 -14.40 15.51
C ALA A 410 -3.87 -15.40 16.65
N TRP A 411 -4.23 -16.65 16.39
CA TRP A 411 -4.00 -17.78 17.27
C TRP A 411 -2.98 -18.72 16.63
N ARG A 412 -2.07 -19.24 17.43
CA ARG A 412 -1.03 -20.15 16.96
C ARG A 412 -0.78 -21.25 17.98
N ASP A 413 -0.76 -22.47 17.50
CA ASP A 413 -0.34 -23.66 18.20
C ASP A 413 0.82 -24.32 17.43
N VAL A 414 1.34 -25.43 17.93
CA VAL A 414 2.47 -26.19 17.34
C VAL A 414 2.21 -26.56 15.87
N ARG A 415 0.99 -26.95 15.54
CA ARG A 415 0.63 -27.43 14.18
C ARG A 415 -0.42 -26.56 13.48
N SER A 416 -1.06 -25.66 14.18
CA SER A 416 -2.19 -24.90 13.64
C SER A 416 -1.99 -23.41 13.84
N ALA A 417 -2.46 -22.62 12.90
CA ALA A 417 -2.57 -21.18 13.03
C ALA A 417 -3.93 -20.73 12.49
N ALA A 418 -4.54 -19.77 13.17
CA ALA A 418 -5.77 -19.12 12.75
C ALA A 418 -5.61 -17.62 12.85
N VAL A 419 -6.07 -16.89 11.83
CA VAL A 419 -6.12 -15.43 11.85
C VAL A 419 -7.49 -14.98 11.42
N LEU A 420 -8.19 -14.34 12.35
CA LEU A 420 -9.44 -13.63 12.09
C LEU A 420 -9.13 -12.14 11.97
N SER A 421 -9.58 -11.50 10.90
CA SER A 421 -9.43 -10.06 10.71
C SER A 421 -10.74 -9.41 10.28
N TYR A 422 -10.97 -8.22 10.79
CA TYR A 422 -12.04 -7.31 10.40
C TYR A 422 -11.42 -5.98 10.02
N THR A 423 -11.83 -5.45 8.88
CA THR A 423 -11.42 -4.11 8.41
C THR A 423 -12.65 -3.30 8.02
N ARG A 424 -12.62 -2.02 8.34
CA ARG A 424 -13.61 -1.05 7.86
C ARG A 424 -12.90 0.24 7.52
N THR A 425 -12.96 0.63 6.27
CA THR A 425 -12.42 1.91 5.80
C THR A 425 -13.54 2.76 5.24
N THR A 426 -13.69 3.96 5.74
CA THR A 426 -14.59 4.97 5.19
C THR A 426 -13.73 6.08 4.60
N THR A 427 -13.81 6.26 3.29
CA THR A 427 -13.10 7.29 2.53
C THR A 427 -14.07 8.38 2.16
N GLN A 428 -13.83 9.61 2.61
CA GLN A 428 -14.64 10.78 2.34
C GLN A 428 -13.83 11.78 1.52
N ARG A 429 -14.48 12.40 0.54
CA ARG A 429 -13.90 13.48 -0.23
C ARG A 429 -13.76 14.72 0.64
N LEU A 430 -12.59 15.33 0.65
CA LEU A 430 -12.31 16.61 1.32
C LEU A 430 -12.42 17.78 0.37
N ASP A 431 -12.15 17.57 -0.90
CA ASP A 431 -12.20 18.61 -1.93
C ASP A 431 -13.64 18.87 -2.36
N THR A 432 -14.05 20.13 -2.36
CA THR A 432 -15.37 20.59 -2.83
C THR A 432 -15.35 21.04 -4.30
N VAL A 433 -14.20 21.01 -4.95
CA VAL A 433 -14.01 21.48 -6.33
C VAL A 433 -14.56 20.47 -7.33
N ALA A 434 -15.24 20.96 -8.36
CA ALA A 434 -15.76 20.15 -9.46
C ALA A 434 -14.61 19.59 -10.33
N GLY A 435 -14.87 18.50 -11.07
CA GLY A 435 -13.90 17.91 -12.02
C GLY A 435 -13.15 16.70 -11.50
N LEU A 436 -13.56 16.13 -10.37
CA LEU A 436 -13.00 14.89 -9.86
C LEU A 436 -13.36 13.70 -10.77
N VAL A 437 -12.50 12.68 -10.77
CA VAL A 437 -12.71 11.44 -11.52
C VAL A 437 -12.73 10.24 -10.57
N GLY A 438 -13.28 9.10 -11.05
CA GLY A 438 -13.40 7.88 -10.28
C GLY A 438 -14.60 7.87 -9.34
N ASP A 439 -14.60 6.95 -8.38
CA ASP A 439 -15.74 6.70 -7.50
C ASP A 439 -16.13 7.91 -6.64
N LEU A 440 -15.15 8.71 -6.22
CA LEU A 440 -15.37 9.89 -5.40
C LEU A 440 -15.92 11.09 -6.17
N ALA A 441 -15.98 11.03 -7.50
CA ALA A 441 -16.70 12.00 -8.31
C ALA A 441 -18.21 11.84 -8.15
N ASN A 442 -18.67 10.59 -8.07
CA ASN A 442 -20.07 10.21 -8.02
C ASN A 442 -20.58 9.87 -6.60
N SER A 443 -19.68 9.76 -5.63
CA SER A 443 -20.00 9.44 -4.24
C SER A 443 -19.13 10.27 -3.31
N SER A 444 -19.73 11.08 -2.45
CA SER A 444 -18.98 11.88 -1.47
C SER A 444 -18.31 11.01 -0.39
N SER A 445 -18.75 9.76 -0.25
CA SER A 445 -18.21 8.80 0.71
C SER A 445 -18.28 7.38 0.15
N VAL A 446 -17.19 6.63 0.32
CA VAL A 446 -17.09 5.20 0.00
C VAL A 446 -16.72 4.45 1.26
N ARG A 447 -17.49 3.42 1.59
CA ARG A 447 -17.24 2.56 2.74
C ARG A 447 -16.91 1.14 2.27
N LEU A 448 -15.73 0.67 2.64
CA LEU A 448 -15.30 -0.72 2.46
C LEU A 448 -15.32 -1.44 3.81
N ARG A 449 -15.84 -2.65 3.84
CA ARG A 449 -15.80 -3.55 5.01
C ARG A 449 -15.32 -4.90 4.57
N GLY A 450 -14.44 -5.51 5.35
CA GLY A 450 -13.92 -6.84 5.09
C GLY A 450 -13.88 -7.68 6.36
N VAL A 451 -14.21 -8.95 6.24
CA VAL A 451 -13.96 -9.97 7.26
C VAL A 451 -13.20 -11.10 6.58
N SER A 452 -12.13 -11.58 7.19
CA SER A 452 -11.45 -12.76 6.70
C SER A 452 -11.05 -13.69 7.85
N LEU A 453 -11.16 -14.99 7.61
CA LEU A 453 -10.68 -16.05 8.48
C LEU A 453 -9.72 -16.93 7.67
N ASN A 454 -8.48 -16.98 8.12
CA ASN A 454 -7.44 -17.82 7.56
C ASN A 454 -7.10 -18.90 8.58
N LEU A 455 -7.20 -20.18 8.17
CA LEU A 455 -6.82 -21.34 8.96
C LEU A 455 -5.72 -22.09 8.25
N SER A 456 -4.67 -22.43 8.96
CA SER A 456 -3.58 -23.28 8.46
C SER A 456 -3.34 -24.40 9.43
N HIS A 457 -3.28 -25.63 8.93
CA HIS A 457 -2.97 -26.81 9.74
C HIS A 457 -1.88 -27.64 9.07
N ARG A 458 -0.80 -27.91 9.81
CA ARG A 458 0.30 -28.75 9.38
C ARG A 458 -0.04 -30.22 9.64
N LEU A 459 -0.26 -30.96 8.57
CA LEU A 459 -0.53 -32.41 8.65
C LEU A 459 0.76 -33.20 8.92
N THR A 460 1.82 -32.84 8.17
CA THR A 460 3.17 -33.40 8.33
C THR A 460 4.20 -32.28 8.29
N PRO A 461 5.48 -32.51 8.59
CA PRO A 461 6.53 -31.49 8.39
C PRO A 461 6.61 -30.95 6.97
N LEU A 462 6.18 -31.73 5.97
CA LEU A 462 6.25 -31.39 4.55
C LEU A 462 4.89 -31.00 3.95
N SER A 463 3.78 -31.11 4.68
CA SER A 463 2.45 -30.83 4.13
C SER A 463 1.55 -30.04 5.08
N ASN A 464 0.73 -29.17 4.48
CA ASN A 464 -0.23 -28.36 5.20
C ASN A 464 -1.55 -28.22 4.42
N VAL A 465 -2.62 -27.99 5.15
CA VAL A 465 -3.93 -27.59 4.62
C VAL A 465 -4.22 -26.17 5.05
N ASN A 466 -4.70 -25.37 4.12
CA ASN A 466 -5.08 -23.99 4.34
C ASN A 466 -6.54 -23.77 3.93
N LEU A 467 -7.29 -23.03 4.75
CA LEU A 467 -8.65 -22.62 4.48
C LEU A 467 -8.75 -21.11 4.60
N LEU A 468 -9.26 -20.46 3.56
CA LEU A 468 -9.55 -19.03 3.52
C LEU A 468 -11.05 -18.81 3.35
N LEU A 469 -11.63 -18.07 4.26
CA LEU A 469 -12.99 -17.54 4.17
C LEU A 469 -12.89 -16.02 4.18
N SER A 470 -13.48 -15.35 3.18
CA SER A 470 -13.50 -13.88 3.20
C SER A 470 -14.81 -13.34 2.63
N GLU A 471 -15.23 -12.22 3.21
CA GLU A 471 -16.33 -11.41 2.71
C GLU A 471 -15.90 -9.96 2.69
N GLN A 472 -16.11 -9.30 1.55
CA GLN A 472 -15.86 -7.86 1.37
C GLN A 472 -17.14 -7.20 0.88
N ARG A 473 -17.42 -6.00 1.37
CA ARG A 473 -18.56 -5.17 0.96
C ARG A 473 -18.10 -3.74 0.70
N GLY A 474 -18.45 -3.22 -0.47
CA GLY A 474 -18.31 -1.82 -0.85
C GLY A 474 -19.67 -1.14 -0.84
N GLN A 475 -19.74 0.09 -0.34
CA GLN A 475 -20.96 0.88 -0.30
C GLN A 475 -20.65 2.36 -0.50
N GLY A 476 -21.30 2.98 -1.47
CA GLY A 476 -21.31 4.42 -1.67
C GLY A 476 -22.50 5.10 -1.00
N VAL A 477 -22.78 6.34 -1.40
CA VAL A 477 -23.94 7.11 -0.90
C VAL A 477 -25.24 6.60 -1.51
N LEU A 478 -25.22 6.21 -2.80
CA LEU A 478 -26.39 5.71 -3.51
C LEU A 478 -26.52 4.20 -3.34
N ALA A 479 -27.73 3.67 -3.30
CA ALA A 479 -28.01 2.25 -3.21
C ALA A 479 -27.41 1.45 -4.39
N SER A 480 -27.37 2.06 -5.59
CA SER A 480 -26.74 1.50 -6.79
C SER A 480 -25.23 1.35 -6.68
N GLN A 481 -24.59 2.05 -5.75
CA GLN A 481 -23.16 2.00 -5.47
C GLN A 481 -22.89 0.98 -4.37
N SER A 482 -23.18 -0.29 -4.62
CA SER A 482 -22.96 -1.38 -3.68
C SER A 482 -22.31 -2.57 -4.36
N SER A 483 -21.39 -3.21 -3.64
CA SER A 483 -20.73 -4.45 -4.06
C SER A 483 -20.56 -5.38 -2.88
N GLN A 484 -20.67 -6.68 -3.12
CA GLN A 484 -20.36 -7.73 -2.16
C GLN A 484 -19.58 -8.82 -2.86
N GLN A 485 -18.47 -9.22 -2.26
CA GLN A 485 -17.65 -10.33 -2.71
C GLN A 485 -17.47 -11.32 -1.56
N ARG A 486 -17.72 -12.60 -1.81
CA ARG A 486 -17.48 -13.71 -0.89
C ARG A 486 -16.54 -14.70 -1.55
N LEU A 487 -15.60 -15.19 -0.77
CA LEU A 487 -14.63 -16.18 -1.21
C LEU A 487 -14.46 -17.27 -0.17
N ILE A 488 -14.47 -18.50 -0.65
CA ILE A 488 -14.08 -19.68 0.10
C ILE A 488 -13.01 -20.38 -0.71
N SER A 489 -11.85 -20.65 -0.11
CA SER A 489 -10.77 -21.39 -0.77
C SER A 489 -10.15 -22.36 0.21
N ALA A 490 -9.98 -23.61 -0.25
CA ALA A 490 -9.28 -24.65 0.50
C ALA A 490 -8.14 -25.18 -0.37
N GLN A 491 -6.95 -25.31 0.22
CA GLN A 491 -5.73 -25.71 -0.49
C GLN A 491 -4.92 -26.69 0.35
N TYR A 492 -4.50 -27.77 -0.26
CA TYR A 492 -3.49 -28.67 0.25
C TYR A 492 -2.16 -28.38 -0.43
N THR A 493 -1.08 -28.28 0.35
CA THR A 493 0.27 -28.04 -0.17
C THR A 493 1.22 -29.08 0.39
N VAL A 494 2.06 -29.63 -0.46
CA VAL A 494 3.13 -30.56 -0.07
C VAL A 494 4.46 -30.11 -0.69
N ARG A 495 5.54 -30.36 0.01
CA ARG A 495 6.93 -30.11 -0.43
C ARG A 495 7.61 -31.45 -0.70
N PRO A 496 7.57 -31.95 -1.94
CA PRO A 496 8.25 -33.21 -2.29
C PRO A 496 9.74 -33.13 -2.09
N THR A 497 10.34 -31.95 -2.34
CA THR A 497 11.75 -31.66 -2.11
C THR A 497 11.90 -30.30 -1.44
N GLU A 498 13.10 -29.95 -0.98
CA GLU A 498 13.38 -28.63 -0.42
C GLU A 498 13.16 -27.49 -1.44
N LEU A 499 13.34 -27.78 -2.72
CA LEU A 499 13.26 -26.81 -3.81
C LEU A 499 11.90 -26.80 -4.51
N SER A 500 11.06 -27.84 -4.33
CA SER A 500 9.78 -27.95 -5.04
C SER A 500 8.57 -27.91 -4.12
N THR A 501 7.49 -27.36 -4.64
CA THR A 501 6.19 -27.32 -3.97
C THR A 501 5.10 -27.77 -4.94
N LEU A 502 4.19 -28.61 -4.48
CA LEU A 502 3.01 -29.00 -5.18
C LEU A 502 1.79 -28.61 -4.33
N SER A 503 0.82 -27.95 -4.93
CA SER A 503 -0.42 -27.62 -4.24
C SER A 503 -1.62 -27.88 -5.13
N ALA A 504 -2.74 -28.28 -4.51
CA ALA A 504 -4.03 -28.44 -5.17
C ALA A 504 -5.11 -27.85 -4.28
N GLY A 505 -6.14 -27.28 -4.89
CA GLY A 505 -7.19 -26.62 -4.11
C GLY A 505 -8.47 -26.40 -4.87
N LEU A 506 -9.46 -26.01 -4.08
CA LEU A 506 -10.81 -25.66 -4.53
C LEU A 506 -11.09 -24.23 -4.15
N ARG A 507 -11.79 -23.51 -5.01
CA ARG A 507 -12.20 -22.14 -4.76
C ARG A 507 -13.63 -21.92 -5.20
N ARG A 508 -14.40 -21.22 -4.37
CA ARG A 508 -15.71 -20.70 -4.75
C ARG A 508 -15.77 -19.21 -4.44
N SER A 509 -16.02 -18.41 -5.45
CA SER A 509 -16.24 -16.98 -5.34
C SER A 509 -17.69 -16.62 -5.73
N ARG A 510 -18.26 -15.64 -5.05
CA ARG A 510 -19.53 -15.02 -5.41
C ARG A 510 -19.37 -13.53 -5.33
N TYR A 511 -19.75 -12.87 -6.39
CA TYR A 511 -19.75 -11.42 -6.47
C TYR A 511 -21.16 -10.93 -6.79
N ALA A 512 -21.59 -9.85 -6.15
CA ALA A 512 -22.88 -9.21 -6.37
C ALA A 512 -22.74 -7.69 -6.31
N THR A 513 -23.39 -7.00 -7.24
CA THR A 513 -23.65 -5.57 -7.20
C THR A 513 -25.17 -5.35 -7.18
N PHE A 514 -25.58 -4.09 -7.18
CA PHE A 514 -27.00 -3.75 -7.34
C PHE A 514 -27.61 -4.29 -8.66
N LEU A 515 -26.82 -4.34 -9.73
CA LEU A 515 -27.30 -4.70 -11.09
C LEU A 515 -26.96 -6.14 -11.50
N GLN A 516 -25.89 -6.72 -10.97
CA GLN A 516 -25.34 -7.96 -11.49
C GLN A 516 -24.80 -8.83 -10.36
N SER A 517 -24.92 -10.13 -10.53
CA SER A 517 -24.24 -11.10 -9.67
C SER A 517 -23.69 -12.24 -10.51
N TYR A 518 -22.51 -12.74 -10.14
CA TYR A 518 -21.96 -13.96 -10.71
C TYR A 518 -21.35 -14.83 -9.62
N GLY A 519 -21.24 -16.12 -9.94
CA GLY A 519 -20.51 -17.09 -9.14
C GLY A 519 -19.44 -17.74 -9.98
N GLU A 520 -18.38 -18.18 -9.33
CA GLU A 520 -17.31 -19.00 -9.91
C GLU A 520 -16.97 -20.12 -8.93
N SER A 521 -16.88 -21.34 -9.44
CA SER A 521 -16.27 -22.47 -8.75
C SER A 521 -15.08 -22.96 -9.58
N ALA A 522 -13.94 -23.12 -8.94
CA ALA A 522 -12.72 -23.50 -9.62
C ALA A 522 -11.94 -24.55 -8.83
N ILE A 523 -11.28 -25.43 -9.57
CA ILE A 523 -10.29 -26.38 -9.08
C ILE A 523 -8.94 -25.95 -9.65
N PHE A 524 -7.91 -25.91 -8.84
CA PHE A 524 -6.58 -25.52 -9.31
C PHE A 524 -5.49 -26.43 -8.75
N ALA A 525 -4.42 -26.56 -9.54
CA ALA A 525 -3.19 -27.22 -9.12
C ALA A 525 -1.99 -26.37 -9.53
N THR A 526 -1.01 -26.26 -8.65
CA THR A 526 0.21 -25.48 -8.86
C THR A 526 1.43 -26.34 -8.56
N TYR A 527 2.38 -26.34 -9.50
CA TYR A 527 3.75 -26.84 -9.27
C TYR A 527 4.71 -25.66 -9.32
N GLY A 528 5.53 -25.54 -8.31
CA GLY A 528 6.56 -24.51 -8.20
C GLY A 528 7.92 -25.07 -7.86
N ILE A 529 8.97 -24.47 -8.42
CA ILE A 529 10.37 -24.82 -8.18
C ILE A 529 11.17 -23.56 -7.87
N ARG A 530 12.16 -23.70 -7.00
CA ARG A 530 13.15 -22.68 -6.68
C ARG A 530 14.52 -23.21 -7.04
N PHE A 531 15.42 -22.32 -7.44
CA PHE A 531 16.76 -22.66 -7.87
C PHE A 531 17.80 -22.04 -6.96
#